data_7fb142584e26b302adc213ab3e5cf27c
#
_entry.id   7fb142584e26b302adc213ab3e5cf27c
#
_cell.length_a   1.000
_cell.length_b   1.000
_cell.length_c   1.000
_cell.angle_alpha   90.00
_cell.angle_beta   90.00
_cell.angle_gamma   90.00
#
_symmetry.space_group_name_H-M   'P 1'
#
loop_
_entity.id
_entity.type
_entity.pdbx_description
1 polymer ?
#
loop_
_entity_poly.entity_id
_entity_poly.type
_entity_poly.pdbx_seq_one_letter_code
_entity_poly.pdbx_strand_id
1 'polypeptide(L)'
;MLAAHARLLPPSLALAPSLQNEQRLASHILGVTSPDNWHSSFLRAIAPAVDDVCATGSAALIELQARTKDADPDGLLAALDLAQTGKEVLPVCRRLLRLPMTRGRAASTMARSMSIAPDGRQLLSHQPEAHLDGLQELLKGAAYKALVDYQELVSQGGRGAQSKQITPDATVHPLTSSTMHLLRRLMEFQPTVDWLLATKPQLLAAGSTREYARGVLRDHVHSLQSRAAHHVKDKCRAAVPHLFLLNNLHYITSNIRTGFNDQPTAARLQQFVGDDLLRVWVHSSEVNKETYFAKSWDQLLTFLDDPVERLQEQRGSKLLTLESGRVLKAKFEGFNNLLTQLHVVFCQCSVPDQGLRAQLVDEAASKVAPKFSRFYAQFSTVPFSKKNQAKYLRYTPDDVERLLRDAYGGVTVAQVASPEHADDDSDDDEIS
;
A
#
# COMPACT_ATOMS: atom_id res chain seq x y z
N MET A 1 1.35 19.70 1.59
CA MET A 1 1.73 19.28 0.23
C MET A 1 0.70 19.64 -0.82
N LEU A 2 -0.62 19.44 -0.64
CA LEU A 2 -1.67 19.82 -1.62
C LEU A 2 -1.65 21.30 -2.05
N ALA A 3 -1.29 22.23 -1.17
CA ALA A 3 -1.17 23.66 -1.51
C ALA A 3 0.04 24.00 -2.41
N ALA A 4 1.01 23.09 -2.53
CA ALA A 4 2.18 23.27 -3.40
C ALA A 4 1.90 22.81 -4.85
N HIS A 5 1.01 21.82 -5.04
CA HIS A 5 0.63 21.35 -6.37
C HIS A 5 -0.36 22.29 -7.08
N ALA A 6 -1.23 22.97 -6.33
CA ALA A 6 -2.10 24.02 -6.91
C ALA A 6 -1.32 25.21 -7.49
N ARG A 7 -0.03 25.37 -7.15
CA ARG A 7 0.85 26.40 -7.70
C ARG A 7 1.56 25.99 -9.01
N LEU A 8 1.40 24.74 -9.45
CA LEU A 8 1.97 24.26 -10.72
C LEU A 8 1.00 24.38 -11.90
N LEU A 9 -0.25 24.78 -11.67
CA LEU A 9 -1.14 25.18 -12.75
C LEU A 9 -0.67 26.54 -13.26
N PRO A 10 -0.25 26.64 -14.55
CA PRO A 10 0.19 27.89 -15.08
C PRO A 10 -0.94 28.94 -15.03
N PRO A 11 -0.62 30.23 -14.84
CA PRO A 11 -1.59 31.31 -14.85
C PRO A 11 -2.48 31.33 -16.12
N SER A 12 -1.99 30.79 -17.22
CA SER A 12 -2.72 30.62 -18.47
C SER A 12 -3.96 29.73 -18.39
N LEU A 13 -4.00 28.72 -17.49
CA LEU A 13 -5.18 27.89 -17.27
C LEU A 13 -6.27 28.60 -16.43
N ALA A 14 -5.89 29.56 -15.60
CA ALA A 14 -6.81 30.43 -14.88
C ALA A 14 -7.44 31.51 -15.81
N LEU A 15 -6.91 31.71 -17.01
CA LEU A 15 -7.42 32.68 -17.98
C LEU A 15 -8.72 32.26 -18.66
N ALA A 16 -9.09 30.98 -18.68
CA ALA A 16 -10.29 30.51 -19.37
C ALA A 16 -11.60 31.13 -18.85
N PRO A 17 -11.85 31.24 -17.53
CA PRO A 17 -13.00 31.98 -16.99
C PRO A 17 -12.89 33.49 -17.23
N SER A 18 -11.68 34.06 -17.17
CA SER A 18 -11.43 35.47 -17.44
C SER A 18 -11.72 35.81 -18.90
N LEU A 19 -11.29 34.97 -19.85
CA LEU A 19 -11.58 35.10 -21.28
C LEU A 19 -13.08 35.04 -21.59
N GLN A 20 -13.87 34.22 -20.86
CA GLN A 20 -15.34 34.22 -21.01
C GLN A 20 -15.98 35.55 -20.58
N ASN A 21 -15.48 36.15 -19.50
CA ASN A 21 -15.98 37.46 -19.01
C ASN A 21 -15.56 38.60 -19.95
N GLU A 22 -14.33 38.58 -20.41
CA GLU A 22 -13.83 39.56 -21.40
C GLU A 22 -14.57 39.42 -22.74
N GLN A 23 -14.90 38.19 -23.16
CA GLN A 23 -15.72 37.97 -24.34
C GLN A 23 -17.14 38.53 -24.20
N ARG A 24 -17.80 38.33 -23.04
CA ARG A 24 -19.12 38.93 -22.74
C ARG A 24 -19.04 40.44 -22.75
N LEU A 25 -17.99 40.98 -22.16
CA LEU A 25 -17.73 42.43 -22.12
C LEU A 25 -17.45 42.96 -23.53
N ALA A 26 -16.58 42.32 -24.28
CA ALA A 26 -16.24 42.65 -25.68
C ALA A 26 -17.46 42.57 -26.61
N SER A 27 -18.27 41.51 -26.53
CA SER A 27 -19.51 41.38 -27.31
C SER A 27 -20.55 42.48 -26.94
N HIS A 28 -20.56 42.90 -25.68
CA HIS A 28 -21.45 43.99 -25.22
C HIS A 28 -20.97 45.37 -25.69
N ILE A 29 -19.66 45.62 -25.63
CA ILE A 29 -19.02 46.91 -26.03
C ILE A 29 -18.91 47.03 -27.53
N LEU A 30 -18.60 45.95 -28.29
CA LEU A 30 -18.31 45.96 -29.71
C LEU A 30 -19.51 45.60 -30.58
N GLY A 31 -20.64 45.26 -30.00
CA GLY A 31 -21.90 44.95 -30.71
C GLY A 31 -22.48 46.11 -31.54
N VAL A 32 -21.80 47.27 -31.57
CA VAL A 32 -22.21 48.49 -32.29
C VAL A 32 -21.35 48.77 -33.53
N THR A 33 -20.18 48.12 -33.73
CA THR A 33 -19.29 48.43 -34.82
C THR A 33 -18.79 47.15 -35.55
N SER A 34 -19.34 46.92 -36.72
CA SER A 34 -18.94 45.94 -37.77
C SER A 34 -18.43 44.55 -37.32
N PRO A 35 -19.24 43.50 -37.49
CA PRO A 35 -18.96 42.16 -37.00
C PRO A 35 -17.69 41.48 -37.61
N ASP A 36 -17.32 41.81 -38.80
CA ASP A 36 -16.27 41.10 -39.57
C ASP A 36 -14.86 41.42 -39.11
N ASN A 37 -14.59 42.66 -38.65
CA ASN A 37 -13.28 43.04 -38.14
C ASN A 37 -13.03 42.58 -36.71
N TRP A 38 -14.08 42.39 -35.94
CA TRP A 38 -13.99 41.97 -34.56
C TRP A 38 -13.53 40.54 -34.43
N HIS A 39 -14.07 39.62 -35.24
CA HIS A 39 -13.74 38.20 -35.20
C HIS A 39 -12.27 37.94 -35.51
N SER A 40 -11.72 38.57 -36.54
CA SER A 40 -10.30 38.43 -36.88
C SER A 40 -9.37 39.02 -35.81
N SER A 41 -9.77 40.13 -35.16
CA SER A 41 -9.04 40.74 -34.05
C SER A 41 -9.11 39.91 -32.80
N PHE A 42 -10.26 39.31 -32.52
CA PHE A 42 -10.47 38.39 -31.38
C PHE A 42 -9.66 37.10 -31.55
N LEU A 43 -9.67 36.46 -32.72
CA LEU A 43 -8.85 35.29 -32.99
C LEU A 43 -7.35 35.60 -32.91
N ARG A 44 -6.89 36.78 -33.37
CA ARG A 44 -5.49 37.20 -33.20
C ARG A 44 -5.12 37.41 -31.73
N ALA A 45 -6.04 37.84 -30.90
CA ALA A 45 -5.80 38.05 -29.48
C ALA A 45 -5.81 36.71 -28.68
N ILE A 46 -6.65 35.73 -29.09
CA ILE A 46 -6.80 34.45 -28.40
C ILE A 46 -5.80 33.39 -28.89
N ALA A 47 -5.42 33.38 -30.16
CA ALA A 47 -4.50 32.36 -30.69
C ALA A 47 -3.19 32.24 -29.87
N PRO A 48 -2.51 33.34 -29.49
CA PRO A 48 -1.33 33.25 -28.63
C PRO A 48 -1.62 32.61 -27.26
N ALA A 49 -2.78 32.89 -26.65
CA ALA A 49 -3.17 32.31 -25.37
C ALA A 49 -3.46 30.80 -25.49
N VAL A 50 -4.05 30.36 -26.61
CA VAL A 50 -4.24 28.93 -26.91
C VAL A 50 -2.90 28.23 -27.15
N ASP A 51 -2.00 28.85 -27.88
CA ASP A 51 -0.65 28.34 -28.13
C ASP A 51 0.14 28.24 -26.81
N ASP A 52 0.01 29.22 -25.91
CA ASP A 52 0.63 29.23 -24.59
C ASP A 52 0.07 28.09 -23.70
N VAL A 53 -1.25 27.88 -23.71
CA VAL A 53 -1.89 26.74 -23.02
C VAL A 53 -1.36 25.41 -23.58
N CYS A 54 -1.22 25.27 -24.90
CA CYS A 54 -0.69 24.05 -25.52
C CYS A 54 0.79 23.84 -25.18
N ALA A 55 1.59 24.88 -25.25
CA ALA A 55 3.02 24.83 -24.91
C ALA A 55 3.23 24.47 -23.44
N THR A 56 2.50 25.10 -22.54
CA THR A 56 2.59 24.88 -21.10
C THR A 56 2.08 23.49 -20.71
N GLY A 57 0.96 23.05 -21.30
CA GLY A 57 0.45 21.70 -21.12
C GLY A 57 1.43 20.62 -21.58
N SER A 58 2.09 20.85 -22.72
CA SER A 58 3.12 19.94 -23.25
C SER A 58 4.38 19.93 -22.37
N ALA A 59 4.81 21.07 -21.85
CA ALA A 59 5.95 21.15 -20.94
C ALA A 59 5.65 20.45 -19.60
N ALA A 60 4.47 20.66 -19.02
CA ALA A 60 4.02 19.97 -17.83
C ALA A 60 3.98 18.44 -18.04
N LEU A 61 3.60 18.00 -19.24
CA LEU A 61 3.56 16.59 -19.62
C LEU A 61 4.96 15.98 -19.70
N ILE A 62 5.92 16.70 -20.29
CA ILE A 62 7.33 16.28 -20.36
C ILE A 62 7.93 16.15 -18.96
N GLU A 63 7.69 17.14 -18.09
CA GLU A 63 8.13 17.11 -16.69
C GLU A 63 7.49 15.95 -15.94
N LEU A 64 6.19 15.73 -16.13
CA LEU A 64 5.48 14.60 -15.56
C LEU A 64 6.07 13.25 -16.02
N GLN A 65 6.31 13.08 -17.32
CA GLN A 65 6.90 11.86 -17.86
C GLN A 65 8.31 11.60 -17.32
N ALA A 66 9.08 12.64 -17.04
CA ALA A 66 10.37 12.53 -16.39
C ALA A 66 10.25 12.04 -14.93
N ARG A 67 9.21 12.49 -14.21
CA ARG A 67 8.91 12.08 -12.81
C ARG A 67 8.25 10.69 -12.73
N THR A 68 7.38 10.35 -13.68
CA THR A 68 6.64 9.06 -13.67
C THR A 68 7.47 7.85 -14.12
N LYS A 69 8.76 8.04 -14.47
CA LYS A 69 9.67 6.91 -14.73
C LYS A 69 9.68 5.88 -13.61
N ASP A 70 9.33 6.28 -12.39
CA ASP A 70 9.33 5.43 -11.22
C ASP A 70 7.97 4.80 -10.89
N ALA A 71 6.92 5.00 -11.71
CA ALA A 71 5.56 4.47 -11.53
C ALA A 71 5.04 4.66 -10.08
N ASP A 72 5.34 5.83 -9.49
CA ASP A 72 4.95 6.13 -8.13
C ASP A 72 3.48 6.62 -8.08
N PRO A 73 2.77 6.49 -6.93
CA PRO A 73 1.40 6.97 -6.77
C PRO A 73 1.23 8.47 -7.01
N ASP A 74 2.22 9.28 -6.64
CA ASP A 74 2.16 10.74 -6.78
C ASP A 74 2.26 11.15 -8.26
N GLY A 75 3.09 10.45 -9.03
CA GLY A 75 3.17 10.63 -10.49
C GLY A 75 1.87 10.26 -11.19
N LEU A 76 1.22 9.17 -10.78
CA LEU A 76 -0.10 8.81 -11.30
C LEU A 76 -1.16 9.86 -10.96
N LEU A 77 -1.21 10.33 -9.71
CA LEU A 77 -2.17 11.36 -9.30
C LEU A 77 -1.96 12.67 -10.04
N ALA A 78 -0.71 13.08 -10.27
CA ALA A 78 -0.39 14.27 -11.06
C ALA A 78 -0.83 14.12 -12.53
N ALA A 79 -0.69 12.92 -13.12
CA ALA A 79 -1.18 12.63 -14.47
C ALA A 79 -2.71 12.72 -14.55
N LEU A 80 -3.42 12.23 -13.54
CA LEU A 80 -4.88 12.31 -13.46
C LEU A 80 -5.36 13.75 -13.28
N ASP A 81 -4.68 14.55 -12.47
CA ASP A 81 -5.00 15.96 -12.26
C ASP A 81 -4.84 16.77 -13.54
N LEU A 82 -3.76 16.56 -14.27
CA LEU A 82 -3.56 17.17 -15.61
C LEU A 82 -4.62 16.72 -16.61
N ALA A 83 -4.98 15.45 -16.64
CA ALA A 83 -6.02 14.93 -17.52
C ALA A 83 -7.40 15.49 -17.18
N GLN A 84 -7.71 15.65 -15.89
CA GLN A 84 -8.94 16.27 -15.42
C GLN A 84 -9.00 17.75 -15.83
N THR A 85 -7.94 18.50 -15.58
CA THR A 85 -7.83 19.90 -15.97
C THR A 85 -7.99 20.05 -17.49
N GLY A 86 -7.32 19.21 -18.28
CA GLY A 86 -7.49 19.17 -19.73
C GLY A 86 -8.92 18.88 -20.15
N LYS A 87 -9.59 17.92 -19.50
CA LYS A 87 -11.00 17.58 -19.77
C LYS A 87 -11.95 18.78 -19.52
N GLU A 88 -11.65 19.62 -18.55
CA GLU A 88 -12.48 20.76 -18.17
C GLU A 88 -12.18 22.01 -19.04
N VAL A 89 -10.91 22.29 -19.30
CA VAL A 89 -10.45 23.54 -19.94
C VAL A 89 -10.51 23.46 -21.47
N LEU A 90 -10.09 22.35 -22.09
CA LEU A 90 -10.00 22.27 -23.55
C LEU A 90 -11.35 22.44 -24.26
N PRO A 91 -12.49 21.95 -23.77
CA PRO A 91 -13.80 22.25 -24.37
C PRO A 91 -14.19 23.71 -24.32
N VAL A 92 -13.75 24.45 -23.28
CA VAL A 92 -13.97 25.89 -23.16
C VAL A 92 -13.17 26.61 -24.23
N CYS A 93 -11.88 26.30 -24.39
CA CYS A 93 -11.02 26.84 -25.44
C CYS A 93 -11.63 26.58 -26.85
N ARG A 94 -12.10 25.35 -27.11
CA ARG A 94 -12.76 25.02 -28.38
C ARG A 94 -14.04 25.84 -28.62
N ARG A 95 -14.86 26.05 -27.61
CA ARG A 95 -16.05 26.90 -27.73
C ARG A 95 -15.69 28.33 -28.06
N LEU A 96 -14.64 28.88 -27.48
CA LEU A 96 -14.16 30.22 -27.76
C LEU A 96 -13.68 30.35 -29.22
N LEU A 97 -13.03 29.32 -29.77
CA LEU A 97 -12.58 29.30 -31.16
C LEU A 97 -13.73 29.13 -32.17
N ARG A 98 -14.85 28.45 -31.80
CA ARG A 98 -15.99 28.13 -32.66
C ARG A 98 -17.13 29.13 -32.61
N LEU A 99 -16.92 30.33 -32.08
CA LEU A 99 -17.99 31.32 -32.03
C LEU A 99 -18.54 31.57 -33.42
N PRO A 100 -19.89 31.51 -33.63
CA PRO A 100 -20.47 31.59 -34.94
C PRO A 100 -20.18 32.93 -35.59
N MET A 101 -19.54 32.86 -36.75
CA MET A 101 -19.54 33.99 -37.69
C MET A 101 -20.98 34.26 -38.11
N THR A 102 -21.52 35.42 -37.80
CA THR A 102 -22.74 35.88 -38.48
C THR A 102 -22.44 35.81 -39.99
N ARG A 103 -23.26 35.04 -40.69
CA ARG A 103 -23.12 34.78 -42.14
C ARG A 103 -23.13 36.10 -42.93
N GLY A 104 -21.97 36.74 -43.00
CA GLY A 104 -21.67 37.78 -44.01
C GLY A 104 -21.04 37.08 -45.21
N ARG A 105 -21.44 37.47 -46.40
CA ARG A 105 -21.03 36.96 -47.72
C ARG A 105 -19.51 37.03 -48.02
N ALA A 106 -18.65 37.41 -47.06
CA ALA A 106 -17.21 37.66 -47.21
C ALA A 106 -16.30 36.44 -46.97
N ALA A 107 -16.84 35.28 -46.55
CA ALA A 107 -16.02 34.11 -46.17
C ALA A 107 -15.26 33.46 -47.37
N SER A 108 -15.65 33.72 -48.59
CA SER A 108 -15.03 33.10 -49.78
C SER A 108 -13.76 33.81 -50.28
N THR A 109 -13.54 35.06 -49.90
CA THR A 109 -12.41 35.86 -50.43
C THR A 109 -11.20 35.86 -49.51
N MET A 110 -11.39 35.63 -48.21
CA MET A 110 -10.31 35.65 -47.20
C MET A 110 -9.46 34.36 -47.19
N ALA A 111 -10.00 33.23 -47.59
CA ALA A 111 -9.23 31.99 -47.61
C ALA A 111 -8.06 31.98 -48.63
N ARG A 112 -8.06 32.94 -49.55
CA ARG A 112 -7.00 33.08 -50.58
C ARG A 112 -5.95 34.15 -50.27
N SER A 113 -6.16 35.02 -49.26
CA SER A 113 -5.28 36.17 -49.02
C SER A 113 -4.30 36.01 -47.85
N MET A 114 -4.28 34.89 -47.14
CA MET A 114 -3.41 34.68 -45.98
C MET A 114 -2.15 33.88 -46.27
N SER A 115 -1.64 33.89 -47.47
CA SER A 115 -0.57 32.95 -47.84
C SER A 115 0.85 33.49 -47.84
N ILE A 116 1.16 34.74 -47.61
CA ILE A 116 2.59 35.15 -47.50
C ILE A 116 2.72 36.45 -46.69
N ALA A 117 3.42 36.39 -45.55
CA ALA A 117 3.96 37.55 -44.86
C ALA A 117 5.21 38.05 -45.60
N PRO A 118 5.49 39.36 -45.66
CA PRO A 118 6.62 39.90 -46.44
C PRO A 118 8.00 39.56 -45.92
N ASP A 119 8.13 38.87 -44.78
CA ASP A 119 9.39 38.47 -44.14
C ASP A 119 9.75 36.97 -44.30
N GLY A 120 9.07 36.26 -45.22
CA GLY A 120 9.42 34.87 -45.57
C GLY A 120 9.19 33.85 -44.44
N ARG A 121 8.61 34.22 -43.33
CA ARG A 121 8.18 33.26 -42.32
C ARG A 121 6.86 32.66 -42.80
N GLN A 122 6.86 31.37 -43.09
CA GLN A 122 5.64 30.60 -43.24
C GLN A 122 4.85 30.76 -41.92
N LEU A 123 3.80 31.58 -42.00
CA LEU A 123 2.71 31.48 -41.02
C LEU A 123 2.17 30.04 -41.20
N LEU A 124 2.68 29.12 -40.36
CA LEU A 124 2.11 27.81 -40.19
C LEU A 124 0.59 27.99 -40.15
N SER A 125 -0.12 27.25 -40.96
CA SER A 125 -1.57 27.22 -40.98
C SER A 125 -2.02 26.90 -39.57
N HIS A 126 -2.33 27.96 -38.78
CA HIS A 126 -2.79 27.80 -37.41
C HIS A 126 -4.14 27.11 -37.46
N GLN A 127 -4.12 25.82 -37.21
CA GLN A 127 -5.31 25.06 -36.81
C GLN A 127 -5.29 24.89 -35.29
N PRO A 128 -5.65 25.91 -34.53
CA PRO A 128 -5.58 25.87 -33.06
C PRO A 128 -6.44 24.74 -32.49
N GLU A 129 -7.52 24.34 -33.19
CA GLU A 129 -8.33 23.18 -32.82
C GLU A 129 -7.53 21.88 -32.89
N ALA A 130 -6.71 21.69 -33.93
CA ALA A 130 -5.87 20.49 -34.06
C ALA A 130 -4.81 20.41 -32.95
N HIS A 131 -4.25 21.55 -32.55
CA HIS A 131 -3.32 21.60 -31.42
C HIS A 131 -4.01 21.24 -30.09
N LEU A 132 -5.23 21.73 -29.84
CA LEU A 132 -6.02 21.35 -28.67
C LEU A 132 -6.40 19.85 -28.66
N ASP A 133 -6.72 19.30 -29.84
CA ASP A 133 -7.00 17.87 -29.99
C ASP A 133 -5.74 17.03 -29.71
N GLY A 134 -4.60 17.45 -30.27
CA GLY A 134 -3.29 16.84 -30.02
C GLY A 134 -2.92 16.86 -28.53
N LEU A 135 -3.07 18.01 -27.85
CA LEU A 135 -2.82 18.11 -26.41
C LEU A 135 -3.75 17.19 -25.60
N GLN A 136 -5.03 17.14 -25.95
CA GLN A 136 -5.98 16.26 -25.26
C GLN A 136 -5.57 14.79 -25.38
N GLU A 137 -5.18 14.33 -26.56
CA GLU A 137 -4.74 12.95 -26.75
C GLU A 137 -3.42 12.64 -26.04
N LEU A 138 -2.51 13.59 -25.95
CA LEU A 138 -1.27 13.46 -25.16
C LEU A 138 -1.56 13.34 -23.68
N LEU A 139 -2.43 14.19 -23.10
CA LEU A 139 -2.84 14.14 -21.70
C LEU A 139 -3.53 12.81 -21.36
N LYS A 140 -4.46 12.38 -22.23
CA LYS A 140 -5.10 11.05 -22.09
C LYS A 140 -4.08 9.92 -22.12
N GLY A 141 -3.18 9.96 -23.10
CA GLY A 141 -2.16 8.93 -23.27
C GLY A 141 -1.23 8.81 -22.06
N ALA A 142 -0.81 9.94 -21.51
CA ALA A 142 0.06 9.99 -20.34
C ALA A 142 -0.66 9.46 -19.07
N ALA A 143 -1.88 9.93 -18.82
CA ALA A 143 -2.65 9.46 -17.66
C ALA A 143 -3.01 7.96 -17.76
N TYR A 144 -3.39 7.50 -18.97
CA TYR A 144 -3.65 6.10 -19.21
C TYR A 144 -2.39 5.23 -19.00
N LYS A 145 -1.25 5.67 -19.53
CA LYS A 145 0.03 5.00 -19.33
C LYS A 145 0.39 4.92 -17.85
N ALA A 146 0.19 5.99 -17.08
CA ALA A 146 0.47 6.00 -15.65
C ALA A 146 -0.40 4.98 -14.88
N LEU A 147 -1.69 4.78 -15.27
CA LEU A 147 -2.54 3.72 -14.72
C LEU A 147 -1.98 2.33 -15.02
N VAL A 148 -1.53 2.08 -16.24
CA VAL A 148 -0.92 0.79 -16.65
C VAL A 148 0.37 0.54 -15.90
N ASP A 149 1.28 1.51 -15.88
CA ASP A 149 2.59 1.41 -15.24
C ASP A 149 2.45 1.16 -13.72
N TYR A 150 1.44 1.77 -13.08
CA TYR A 150 1.17 1.55 -11.66
C TYR A 150 0.62 0.13 -11.38
N GLN A 151 -0.31 -0.36 -12.20
CA GLN A 151 -0.81 -1.73 -12.05
C GLN A 151 0.32 -2.75 -12.26
N GLU A 152 1.19 -2.52 -13.24
CA GLU A 152 2.36 -3.36 -13.46
C GLU A 152 3.32 -3.32 -12.27
N LEU A 153 3.61 -2.15 -11.71
CA LEU A 153 4.42 -1.99 -10.50
C LEU A 153 3.86 -2.84 -9.36
N VAL A 154 2.56 -2.78 -9.13
CA VAL A 154 1.89 -3.51 -8.04
C VAL A 154 1.92 -5.02 -8.29
N SER A 155 1.67 -5.47 -9.52
CA SER A 155 1.70 -6.90 -9.87
C SER A 155 3.09 -7.51 -9.73
N GLN A 156 4.15 -6.73 -10.07
CA GLN A 156 5.54 -7.12 -9.87
C GLN A 156 5.99 -7.02 -8.40
N GLY A 157 5.16 -6.39 -7.56
CA GLY A 157 5.44 -6.23 -6.15
C GLY A 157 6.38 -5.06 -5.82
N GLY A 158 6.46 -4.04 -6.66
CA GLY A 158 7.39 -2.93 -6.51
C GLY A 158 8.68 -3.13 -7.30
N ARG A 159 9.61 -2.17 -7.19
CA ARG A 159 10.88 -2.19 -7.92
C ARG A 159 12.05 -2.62 -7.04
N GLY A 160 13.03 -3.27 -7.64
CA GLY A 160 14.30 -3.65 -7.01
C GLY A 160 14.26 -4.99 -6.26
N ALA A 161 15.44 -5.47 -5.87
CA ALA A 161 15.60 -6.78 -5.23
C ALA A 161 14.94 -6.87 -3.85
N GLN A 162 14.91 -5.77 -3.08
CA GLN A 162 14.27 -5.71 -1.76
C GLN A 162 12.75 -5.75 -1.84
N SER A 163 12.17 -5.31 -2.97
CA SER A 163 10.73 -5.33 -3.18
C SER A 163 10.14 -6.75 -3.27
N LYS A 164 10.98 -7.76 -3.52
CA LYS A 164 10.57 -9.18 -3.60
C LYS A 164 10.56 -9.89 -2.24
N GLN A 165 10.99 -9.23 -1.18
CA GLN A 165 11.05 -9.80 0.16
C GLN A 165 9.94 -9.25 1.06
N ILE A 166 9.62 -9.97 2.12
CA ILE A 166 8.80 -9.42 3.20
C ILE A 166 9.60 -8.38 3.98
N THR A 167 8.93 -7.47 4.70
CA THR A 167 9.61 -6.54 5.61
C THR A 167 10.35 -7.31 6.70
N PRO A 168 11.57 -6.89 7.09
CA PRO A 168 12.38 -7.63 8.07
C PRO A 168 11.68 -7.86 9.41
N ASP A 169 10.85 -6.91 9.82
CA ASP A 169 10.05 -6.91 11.05
C ASP A 169 8.60 -7.41 10.86
N ALA A 170 8.28 -7.96 9.70
CA ALA A 170 6.94 -8.42 9.32
C ALA A 170 5.83 -7.35 9.35
N THR A 171 6.18 -6.06 9.40
CA THR A 171 5.23 -4.94 9.40
C THR A 171 4.52 -4.76 8.06
N VAL A 172 3.61 -3.80 7.99
CA VAL A 172 2.91 -3.42 6.77
C VAL A 172 3.90 -2.98 5.69
N HIS A 173 3.79 -3.57 4.51
CA HIS A 173 4.67 -3.24 3.39
C HIS A 173 4.39 -1.82 2.88
N PRO A 174 5.42 -1.00 2.55
CA PRO A 174 5.21 0.37 2.07
C PRO A 174 4.28 0.48 0.86
N LEU A 175 4.36 -0.48 -0.08
CA LEU A 175 3.45 -0.53 -1.23
C LEU A 175 1.99 -0.76 -0.81
N THR A 176 1.72 -1.46 0.29
CA THR A 176 0.35 -1.61 0.83
C THR A 176 -0.23 -0.27 1.26
N SER A 177 0.54 0.49 2.02
CA SER A 177 0.14 1.84 2.46
C SER A 177 -0.07 2.77 1.27
N SER A 178 0.89 2.81 0.34
CA SER A 178 0.80 3.63 -0.88
C SER A 178 -0.40 3.27 -1.74
N THR A 179 -0.67 1.97 -1.94
CA THR A 179 -1.82 1.49 -2.72
C THR A 179 -3.15 1.90 -2.06
N MET A 180 -3.25 1.81 -0.74
CA MET A 180 -4.46 2.22 -0.02
C MET A 180 -4.69 3.74 -0.08
N HIS A 181 -3.63 4.55 0.02
CA HIS A 181 -3.72 6.00 -0.17
C HIS A 181 -4.12 6.37 -1.60
N LEU A 182 -3.54 5.70 -2.60
CA LEU A 182 -3.94 5.89 -3.99
C LEU A 182 -5.42 5.55 -4.21
N LEU A 183 -5.89 4.44 -3.66
CA LEU A 183 -7.29 4.02 -3.78
C LEU A 183 -8.26 5.10 -3.27
N ARG A 184 -7.96 5.69 -2.12
CA ARG A 184 -8.72 6.81 -1.58
C ARG A 184 -8.76 8.00 -2.55
N ARG A 185 -7.62 8.36 -3.13
CA ARG A 185 -7.53 9.48 -4.08
C ARG A 185 -8.19 9.16 -5.43
N LEU A 186 -8.10 7.92 -5.92
CA LEU A 186 -8.74 7.50 -7.16
C LEU A 186 -10.26 7.73 -7.16
N MET A 187 -10.91 7.63 -6.01
CA MET A 187 -12.34 7.93 -5.90
C MET A 187 -12.68 9.39 -6.19
N GLU A 188 -11.75 10.30 -5.94
CA GLU A 188 -11.92 11.73 -6.26
C GLU A 188 -11.83 11.97 -7.79
N PHE A 189 -11.03 11.16 -8.48
CA PHE A 189 -10.82 11.21 -9.93
C PHE A 189 -11.73 10.25 -10.72
N GLN A 190 -12.72 9.62 -10.08
CA GLN A 190 -13.55 8.59 -10.72
C GLN A 190 -14.10 9.02 -12.08
N PRO A 191 -14.72 10.21 -12.28
CA PRO A 191 -15.26 10.60 -13.58
C PRO A 191 -14.18 10.77 -14.67
N THR A 192 -12.94 11.07 -14.26
CA THR A 192 -11.82 11.23 -15.17
C THR A 192 -11.23 9.88 -15.55
N VAL A 193 -11.07 8.98 -14.58
CA VAL A 193 -10.57 7.62 -14.82
C VAL A 193 -11.57 6.83 -15.66
N ASP A 194 -12.88 6.89 -15.36
CA ASP A 194 -13.92 6.25 -16.17
C ASP A 194 -13.89 6.75 -17.62
N TRP A 195 -13.70 8.07 -17.82
CA TRP A 195 -13.53 8.64 -19.18
C TRP A 195 -12.27 8.14 -19.88
N LEU A 196 -11.14 8.00 -19.18
CA LEU A 196 -9.90 7.46 -19.74
C LEU A 196 -10.06 6.00 -20.15
N LEU A 197 -10.65 5.17 -19.27
CA LEU A 197 -10.85 3.74 -19.50
C LEU A 197 -11.81 3.46 -20.66
N ALA A 198 -12.85 4.29 -20.83
CA ALA A 198 -13.79 4.17 -21.94
C ALA A 198 -13.14 4.42 -23.31
N THR A 199 -12.02 5.16 -23.38
CA THR A 199 -11.35 5.48 -24.64
C THR A 199 -10.37 4.41 -25.15
N LYS A 200 -9.85 3.55 -24.27
CA LYS A 200 -8.87 2.50 -24.61
C LYS A 200 -9.11 1.22 -23.81
N PRO A 201 -10.19 0.48 -24.02
CA PRO A 201 -10.54 -0.69 -23.19
C PRO A 201 -9.60 -1.89 -23.35
N GLN A 202 -8.65 -1.85 -24.28
CA GLN A 202 -7.88 -3.04 -24.69
C GLN A 202 -6.62 -3.32 -23.86
N LEU A 203 -6.08 -2.35 -23.14
CA LEU A 203 -4.81 -2.48 -22.40
C LEU A 203 -4.99 -2.78 -20.90
N LEU A 204 -6.07 -2.29 -20.32
CA LEU A 204 -6.47 -2.60 -18.96
C LEU A 204 -7.76 -3.41 -19.05
N ALA A 205 -7.79 -4.59 -18.42
CA ALA A 205 -9.00 -5.42 -18.32
C ALA A 205 -10.03 -4.78 -17.36
N ALA A 206 -10.26 -3.47 -17.52
CA ALA A 206 -11.10 -2.66 -16.64
C ALA A 206 -11.90 -1.66 -17.49
N GLY A 207 -13.22 -1.74 -17.42
CA GLY A 207 -14.13 -0.79 -18.06
C GLY A 207 -14.53 0.39 -17.15
N SER A 208 -14.12 0.36 -15.88
CA SER A 208 -14.46 1.37 -14.89
C SER A 208 -13.35 1.54 -13.84
N THR A 209 -13.34 2.69 -13.18
CA THR A 209 -12.43 2.98 -12.04
C THR A 209 -12.55 1.91 -10.96
N ARG A 210 -13.77 1.43 -10.70
CA ARG A 210 -14.02 0.35 -9.73
C ARG A 210 -13.30 -0.94 -10.12
N GLU A 211 -13.42 -1.36 -11.38
CA GLU A 211 -12.76 -2.58 -11.87
C GLU A 211 -11.25 -2.46 -11.84
N TYR A 212 -10.72 -1.30 -12.23
CA TYR A 212 -9.31 -0.99 -12.13
C TYR A 212 -8.79 -1.11 -10.68
N ALA A 213 -9.44 -0.44 -9.75
CA ALA A 213 -9.06 -0.48 -8.34
C ALA A 213 -9.12 -1.89 -7.74
N ARG A 214 -10.15 -2.67 -8.09
CA ARG A 214 -10.28 -4.07 -7.69
C ARG A 214 -9.17 -4.94 -8.29
N GLY A 215 -8.78 -4.67 -9.53
CA GLY A 215 -7.63 -5.30 -10.20
C GLY A 215 -6.35 -5.03 -9.45
N VAL A 216 -6.02 -3.76 -9.22
CA VAL A 216 -4.82 -3.34 -8.48
C VAL A 216 -4.75 -3.97 -7.09
N LEU A 217 -5.85 -3.99 -6.34
CA LEU A 217 -5.88 -4.60 -5.01
C LEU A 217 -5.70 -6.12 -5.05
N ARG A 218 -6.29 -6.83 -6.03
CA ARG A 218 -6.07 -8.28 -6.20
C ARG A 218 -4.63 -8.60 -6.53
N ASP A 219 -4.04 -7.85 -7.47
CA ASP A 219 -2.65 -8.01 -7.87
C ASP A 219 -1.71 -7.74 -6.70
N HIS A 220 -2.03 -6.71 -5.88
CA HIS A 220 -1.27 -6.40 -4.67
C HIS A 220 -1.30 -7.54 -3.65
N VAL A 221 -2.49 -8.02 -3.30
CA VAL A 221 -2.64 -9.14 -2.33
C VAL A 221 -1.93 -10.40 -2.85
N HIS A 222 -2.05 -10.71 -4.15
CA HIS A 222 -1.34 -11.82 -4.77
C HIS A 222 0.20 -11.66 -4.66
N SER A 223 0.69 -10.45 -4.90
CA SER A 223 2.11 -10.13 -4.74
C SER A 223 2.61 -10.31 -3.30
N LEU A 224 1.83 -9.91 -2.29
CA LEU A 224 2.13 -10.14 -0.88
C LEU A 224 2.20 -11.64 -0.55
N GLN A 225 1.25 -12.43 -1.05
CA GLN A 225 1.22 -13.89 -0.87
C GLN A 225 2.42 -14.57 -1.53
N SER A 226 2.80 -14.14 -2.73
CA SER A 226 3.98 -14.66 -3.42
C SER A 226 5.27 -14.41 -2.61
N ARG A 227 5.44 -13.21 -2.04
CA ARG A 227 6.60 -12.89 -1.18
C ARG A 227 6.64 -13.76 0.07
N ALA A 228 5.52 -13.90 0.75
CA ALA A 228 5.41 -14.73 1.93
C ALA A 228 5.79 -16.20 1.64
N ALA A 229 5.37 -16.72 0.49
CA ALA A 229 5.68 -18.09 0.06
C ALA A 229 7.18 -18.32 -0.21
N HIS A 230 7.91 -17.30 -0.67
CA HIS A 230 9.34 -17.40 -0.99
C HIS A 230 10.28 -17.17 0.21
N HIS A 231 9.76 -16.75 1.36
CA HIS A 231 10.60 -16.31 2.49
C HIS A 231 11.11 -17.47 3.38
N VAL A 232 10.52 -18.66 3.34
CA VAL A 232 10.71 -19.68 4.38
C VAL A 232 11.94 -20.54 4.14
N LYS A 233 13.01 -20.32 4.94
CA LYS A 233 14.13 -21.29 5.07
C LYS A 233 14.43 -21.69 6.52
N ASP A 234 14.00 -20.92 7.52
CA ASP A 234 14.30 -21.13 8.93
C ASP A 234 13.05 -21.57 9.69
N LYS A 235 13.15 -22.70 10.41
CA LYS A 235 12.04 -23.28 11.19
C LYS A 235 11.55 -22.31 12.27
N CYS A 236 12.45 -21.60 12.95
CA CYS A 236 12.09 -20.63 14.02
C CYS A 236 11.36 -19.40 13.47
N ARG A 237 11.56 -19.06 12.18
CA ARG A 237 10.91 -17.96 11.49
C ARG A 237 9.75 -18.40 10.59
N ALA A 238 9.33 -19.67 10.66
CA ALA A 238 8.28 -20.21 9.81
C ALA A 238 6.91 -19.52 9.96
N ALA A 239 6.66 -18.86 11.09
CA ALA A 239 5.45 -18.11 11.37
C ALA A 239 5.50 -16.64 10.85
N VAL A 240 6.70 -16.08 10.65
CA VAL A 240 6.90 -14.66 10.26
C VAL A 240 6.20 -14.28 8.95
N PRO A 241 6.21 -15.09 7.87
CA PRO A 241 5.46 -14.79 6.66
C PRO A 241 3.95 -14.68 6.87
N HIS A 242 3.39 -15.47 7.80
CA HIS A 242 1.97 -15.43 8.12
C HIS A 242 1.62 -14.18 8.95
N LEU A 243 2.51 -13.74 9.85
CA LEU A 243 2.37 -12.48 10.55
C LEU A 243 2.43 -11.29 9.59
N PHE A 244 3.36 -11.32 8.61
CA PHE A 244 3.43 -10.31 7.56
C PHE A 244 2.13 -10.23 6.75
N LEU A 245 1.58 -11.37 6.31
CA LEU A 245 0.30 -11.38 5.58
C LEU A 245 -0.85 -10.89 6.47
N LEU A 246 -0.88 -11.29 7.71
CA LEU A 246 -1.88 -10.85 8.69
C LEU A 246 -1.86 -9.32 8.86
N ASN A 247 -0.69 -8.71 9.08
CA ASN A 247 -0.52 -7.27 9.20
C ASN A 247 -1.03 -6.52 7.96
N ASN A 248 -0.66 -7.00 6.76
CA ASN A 248 -1.03 -6.35 5.50
C ASN A 248 -2.51 -6.49 5.18
N LEU A 249 -3.08 -7.69 5.33
CA LEU A 249 -4.52 -7.93 5.10
C LEU A 249 -5.37 -7.18 6.13
N HIS A 250 -4.95 -7.15 7.39
CA HIS A 250 -5.61 -6.36 8.43
C HIS A 250 -5.60 -4.87 8.08
N TYR A 251 -4.46 -4.33 7.67
CA TYR A 251 -4.33 -2.94 7.25
C TYR A 251 -5.28 -2.60 6.09
N ILE A 252 -5.32 -3.43 5.05
CA ILE A 252 -6.21 -3.26 3.89
C ILE A 252 -7.67 -3.28 4.34
N THR A 253 -8.09 -4.34 5.04
CA THR A 253 -9.50 -4.54 5.41
C THR A 253 -9.98 -3.54 6.45
N SER A 254 -9.14 -3.16 7.41
CA SER A 254 -9.44 -2.14 8.41
C SER A 254 -9.62 -0.77 7.76
N ASN A 255 -8.70 -0.32 6.88
CA ASN A 255 -8.84 0.98 6.21
C ASN A 255 -10.05 1.02 5.26
N ILE A 256 -10.42 -0.08 4.61
CA ILE A 256 -11.65 -0.12 3.81
C ILE A 256 -12.89 0.03 4.71
N ARG A 257 -12.89 -0.60 5.89
CA ARG A 257 -14.03 -0.54 6.82
C ARG A 257 -14.14 0.77 7.56
N THR A 258 -13.02 1.37 7.95
CA THR A 258 -12.97 2.61 8.74
C THR A 258 -12.85 3.87 7.89
N GLY A 259 -12.51 3.75 6.59
CA GLY A 259 -12.32 4.88 5.69
C GLY A 259 -11.17 5.80 6.15
N PHE A 260 -10.11 5.26 6.74
CA PHE A 260 -9.06 6.07 7.39
C PHE A 260 -9.61 6.98 8.50
N ASN A 261 -10.56 6.48 9.30
CA ASN A 261 -11.31 7.18 10.33
C ASN A 261 -12.30 8.26 9.80
N ASP A 262 -12.74 8.11 8.56
CA ASP A 262 -13.75 8.95 7.94
C ASP A 262 -14.93 8.11 7.44
N GLN A 263 -16.10 8.21 8.10
CA GLN A 263 -17.27 7.38 7.82
C GLN A 263 -17.83 7.52 6.40
N PRO A 264 -17.96 8.71 5.81
CA PRO A 264 -18.33 8.87 4.40
C PRO A 264 -17.37 8.15 3.45
N THR A 265 -16.07 8.23 3.71
CA THR A 265 -15.04 7.53 2.94
C THR A 265 -15.15 6.02 3.11
N ALA A 266 -15.44 5.52 4.32
CA ALA A 266 -15.66 4.10 4.58
C ALA A 266 -16.77 3.51 3.71
N ALA A 267 -17.95 4.13 3.70
CA ALA A 267 -19.08 3.67 2.90
C ALA A 267 -18.74 3.63 1.40
N ARG A 268 -18.05 4.66 0.90
CA ARG A 268 -17.62 4.74 -0.50
C ARG A 268 -16.58 3.66 -0.83
N LEU A 269 -15.57 3.45 0.03
CA LEU A 269 -14.56 2.42 -0.16
C LEU A 269 -15.16 1.01 -0.16
N GLN A 270 -16.07 0.70 0.77
CA GLN A 270 -16.75 -0.59 0.82
C GLN A 270 -17.58 -0.83 -0.45
N GLN A 271 -18.33 0.16 -0.91
CA GLN A 271 -19.07 0.08 -2.17
C GLN A 271 -18.13 -0.09 -3.37
N PHE A 272 -16.99 0.59 -3.36
CA PHE A 272 -16.01 0.60 -4.44
C PHE A 272 -15.27 -0.74 -4.55
N VAL A 273 -14.81 -1.30 -3.43
CA VAL A 273 -14.12 -2.60 -3.37
C VAL A 273 -15.09 -3.75 -3.52
N GLY A 274 -16.24 -3.71 -2.86
CA GLY A 274 -17.26 -4.73 -2.85
C GLY A 274 -17.06 -5.78 -1.74
N ASP A 275 -18.19 -6.27 -1.21
CA ASP A 275 -18.22 -7.21 -0.09
C ASP A 275 -17.64 -8.58 -0.43
N ASP A 276 -17.66 -8.96 -1.70
CA ASP A 276 -17.10 -10.21 -2.19
C ASP A 276 -15.59 -10.30 -1.94
N LEU A 277 -14.83 -9.29 -2.37
CA LEU A 277 -13.38 -9.24 -2.13
C LEU A 277 -13.06 -9.06 -0.64
N LEU A 278 -13.82 -8.23 0.05
CA LEU A 278 -13.60 -7.98 1.47
C LEU A 278 -13.75 -9.27 2.28
N ARG A 279 -14.77 -10.08 2.01
CA ARG A 279 -14.96 -11.39 2.65
C ARG A 279 -13.80 -12.35 2.40
N VAL A 280 -13.31 -12.41 1.15
CA VAL A 280 -12.16 -13.25 0.80
C VAL A 280 -10.91 -12.85 1.60
N TRP A 281 -10.64 -11.56 1.72
CA TRP A 281 -9.45 -11.09 2.43
C TRP A 281 -9.57 -11.23 3.96
N VAL A 282 -10.77 -11.04 4.51
CA VAL A 282 -11.02 -11.32 5.93
C VAL A 282 -10.82 -12.79 6.22
N HIS A 283 -11.37 -13.69 5.40
CA HIS A 283 -11.14 -15.12 5.56
C HIS A 283 -9.65 -15.49 5.43
N SER A 284 -8.96 -14.92 4.43
CA SER A 284 -7.52 -15.12 4.27
C SER A 284 -6.71 -14.61 5.49
N SER A 285 -7.15 -13.52 6.12
CA SER A 285 -6.55 -13.01 7.35
C SER A 285 -6.70 -14.00 8.51
N GLU A 286 -7.90 -14.58 8.72
CA GLU A 286 -8.13 -15.59 9.75
C GLU A 286 -7.29 -16.86 9.51
N VAL A 287 -7.23 -17.37 8.28
CA VAL A 287 -6.40 -18.52 7.93
C VAL A 287 -4.91 -18.27 8.22
N ASN A 288 -4.43 -17.04 7.92
CA ASN A 288 -3.05 -16.69 8.24
C ASN A 288 -2.83 -16.56 9.74
N LYS A 289 -3.80 -16.06 10.51
CA LYS A 289 -3.75 -16.01 11.98
C LYS A 289 -3.66 -17.42 12.58
N GLU A 290 -4.52 -18.32 12.18
CA GLU A 290 -4.48 -19.72 12.61
C GLU A 290 -3.14 -20.38 12.26
N THR A 291 -2.65 -20.19 11.04
CA THR A 291 -1.37 -20.78 10.60
C THR A 291 -0.19 -20.15 11.36
N TYR A 292 -0.26 -18.85 11.65
CA TYR A 292 0.72 -18.15 12.46
C TYR A 292 0.82 -18.80 13.86
N PHE A 293 -0.30 -19.02 14.56
CA PHE A 293 -0.30 -19.67 15.86
C PHE A 293 0.20 -21.10 15.79
N ALA A 294 -0.26 -21.90 14.82
CA ALA A 294 0.17 -23.26 14.61
C ALA A 294 1.68 -23.42 14.37
N LYS A 295 2.30 -22.42 13.73
CA LYS A 295 3.76 -22.39 13.44
C LYS A 295 4.58 -21.66 14.48
N SER A 296 3.96 -21.12 15.53
CA SER A 296 4.62 -20.39 16.61
C SER A 296 4.23 -20.91 17.98
N TRP A 297 3.38 -20.19 18.67
CA TRP A 297 3.05 -20.40 20.08
C TRP A 297 2.39 -21.77 20.37
N ASP A 298 1.59 -22.29 19.44
CA ASP A 298 0.96 -23.61 19.63
C ASP A 298 1.97 -24.74 19.68
N GLN A 299 3.18 -24.58 19.10
CA GLN A 299 4.25 -25.57 19.19
C GLN A 299 4.77 -25.74 20.63
N LEU A 300 4.69 -24.70 21.48
CA LEU A 300 5.03 -24.82 22.89
C LEU A 300 4.13 -25.82 23.63
N LEU A 301 2.87 -25.94 23.18
CA LEU A 301 1.89 -26.81 23.83
C LEU A 301 2.27 -28.28 23.69
N THR A 302 3.01 -28.66 22.64
CA THR A 302 3.47 -30.05 22.43
C THR A 302 4.40 -30.53 23.54
N PHE A 303 5.12 -29.62 24.20
CA PHE A 303 5.95 -29.95 25.37
C PHE A 303 5.14 -30.04 26.67
N LEU A 304 3.94 -29.44 26.71
CA LEU A 304 3.07 -29.38 27.87
C LEU A 304 2.00 -30.48 27.88
N ASP A 305 1.84 -31.18 26.74
CA ASP A 305 0.92 -32.31 26.64
C ASP A 305 1.32 -33.40 27.67
N ASP A 306 0.33 -33.90 28.39
CA ASP A 306 0.50 -34.66 29.60
C ASP A 306 1.22 -35.99 29.34
N PRO A 307 2.39 -36.22 29.96
CA PRO A 307 3.04 -37.51 29.93
C PRO A 307 2.59 -38.44 31.08
N VAL A 308 1.61 -38.02 31.89
CA VAL A 308 1.28 -38.66 33.20
C VAL A 308 1.10 -40.16 33.08
N GLU A 309 0.51 -40.66 31.96
CA GLU A 309 0.34 -42.09 31.73
C GLU A 309 1.66 -42.87 31.49
N ARG A 310 2.76 -42.17 31.30
CA ARG A 310 4.08 -42.75 31.03
C ARG A 310 5.09 -42.54 32.15
N LEU A 311 4.76 -41.73 33.12
CA LEU A 311 5.65 -41.47 34.27
C LEU A 311 5.51 -42.59 35.29
N GLN A 312 6.57 -43.35 35.47
CA GLN A 312 6.62 -44.41 36.48
C GLN A 312 7.43 -43.96 37.67
N GLU A 313 6.87 -44.20 38.85
CA GLU A 313 7.59 -44.05 40.11
C GLU A 313 8.41 -45.31 40.42
N GLN A 314 9.53 -45.15 41.12
CA GLN A 314 10.30 -46.28 41.63
C GLN A 314 9.48 -47.00 42.71
N ARG A 315 9.42 -48.31 42.64
CA ARG A 315 8.71 -49.12 43.61
C ARG A 315 9.16 -48.80 45.04
N GLY A 316 8.21 -48.28 45.83
CA GLY A 316 8.42 -47.92 47.22
C GLY A 316 9.00 -46.54 47.51
N SER A 317 9.15 -45.67 46.52
CA SER A 317 9.56 -44.28 46.72
C SER A 317 8.77 -43.35 45.80
N LYS A 318 8.59 -42.07 46.25
CA LYS A 318 8.00 -41.00 45.42
C LYS A 318 8.98 -40.46 44.33
N LEU A 319 10.10 -41.16 44.12
CA LEU A 319 11.11 -40.79 43.13
C LEU A 319 10.71 -41.36 41.77
N LEU A 320 10.85 -40.54 40.73
CA LEU A 320 10.64 -40.97 39.34
C LEU A 320 11.73 -41.97 38.92
N THR A 321 11.35 -42.90 38.05
CA THR A 321 12.33 -43.71 37.34
C THR A 321 13.28 -42.81 36.51
N LEU A 322 14.47 -43.34 36.23
CA LEU A 322 15.47 -42.59 35.42
C LEU A 322 14.89 -42.16 34.05
N GLU A 323 14.09 -43.03 33.45
CA GLU A 323 13.41 -42.81 32.17
C GLU A 323 12.40 -41.63 32.28
N SER A 324 11.52 -41.68 33.27
CA SER A 324 10.54 -40.62 33.56
C SER A 324 11.23 -39.28 33.83
N GLY A 325 12.33 -39.27 34.57
CA GLY A 325 13.13 -38.08 34.81
C GLY A 325 13.74 -37.49 33.52
N ARG A 326 14.20 -38.36 32.58
CA ARG A 326 14.68 -37.91 31.25
C ARG A 326 13.57 -37.26 30.42
N VAL A 327 12.37 -37.85 30.44
CA VAL A 327 11.22 -37.29 29.70
C VAL A 327 10.88 -35.88 30.20
N LEU A 328 10.81 -35.67 31.52
CA LEU A 328 10.52 -34.35 32.09
C LEU A 328 11.62 -33.32 31.77
N LYS A 329 12.89 -33.72 31.84
CA LYS A 329 14.01 -32.85 31.47
C LYS A 329 13.85 -32.42 30.01
N ALA A 330 13.64 -33.36 29.10
CA ALA A 330 13.48 -33.04 27.67
C ALA A 330 12.29 -32.12 27.41
N LYS A 331 11.17 -32.27 28.15
CA LYS A 331 10.00 -31.38 28.02
C LYS A 331 10.29 -29.97 28.51
N PHE A 332 10.85 -29.78 29.70
CA PHE A 332 11.22 -28.46 30.20
C PHE A 332 12.27 -27.80 29.30
N GLU A 333 13.30 -28.53 28.93
CA GLU A 333 14.39 -28.01 28.07
C GLU A 333 13.86 -27.61 26.69
N GLY A 334 13.04 -28.46 26.07
CA GLY A 334 12.43 -28.19 24.78
C GLY A 334 11.52 -26.96 24.82
N PHE A 335 10.67 -26.85 25.86
CA PHE A 335 9.81 -25.68 26.08
C PHE A 335 10.63 -24.42 26.26
N ASN A 336 11.62 -24.42 27.16
CA ASN A 336 12.46 -23.24 27.45
C ASN A 336 13.21 -22.77 26.21
N ASN A 337 13.80 -23.70 25.46
CA ASN A 337 14.57 -23.37 24.28
C ASN A 337 13.66 -22.77 23.18
N LEU A 338 12.50 -23.39 22.93
CA LEU A 338 11.58 -22.88 21.93
C LEU A 338 10.96 -21.55 22.35
N LEU A 339 10.57 -21.36 23.62
CA LEU A 339 10.05 -20.10 24.13
C LEU A 339 11.07 -18.97 23.92
N THR A 340 12.35 -19.21 24.30
CA THR A 340 13.41 -18.23 24.10
C THR A 340 13.59 -17.85 22.63
N GLN A 341 13.60 -18.86 21.74
CA GLN A 341 13.76 -18.63 20.30
C GLN A 341 12.58 -17.83 19.72
N LEU A 342 11.34 -18.21 20.05
CA LEU A 342 10.15 -17.50 19.57
C LEU A 342 10.11 -16.06 20.12
N HIS A 343 10.44 -15.87 21.39
CA HIS A 343 10.51 -14.53 22.00
C HIS A 343 11.51 -13.64 21.26
N VAL A 344 12.75 -14.10 21.03
CA VAL A 344 13.76 -13.36 20.26
C VAL A 344 13.25 -12.99 18.86
N VAL A 345 12.61 -13.94 18.16
CA VAL A 345 12.08 -13.67 16.81
C VAL A 345 10.96 -12.63 16.85
N PHE A 346 10.00 -12.77 17.78
CA PHE A 346 8.81 -11.90 17.78
C PHE A 346 9.05 -10.55 18.45
N CYS A 347 10.05 -10.39 19.33
CA CYS A 347 10.49 -9.06 19.76
C CYS A 347 11.06 -8.21 18.60
N GLN A 348 11.58 -8.84 17.55
CA GLN A 348 12.04 -8.15 16.34
C GLN A 348 10.90 -7.84 15.35
N CYS A 349 9.74 -8.46 15.53
CA CYS A 349 8.57 -8.22 14.69
C CYS A 349 7.75 -7.04 15.21
N SER A 350 7.04 -6.37 14.30
CA SER A 350 6.15 -5.26 14.61
C SER A 350 4.72 -5.56 14.18
N VAL A 351 3.76 -5.29 15.06
CA VAL A 351 2.33 -5.27 14.73
C VAL A 351 1.83 -3.85 14.98
N PRO A 352 1.73 -3.01 13.92
CA PRO A 352 1.43 -1.58 14.07
C PRO A 352 0.04 -1.30 14.63
N ASP A 353 -0.95 -2.11 14.26
CA ASP A 353 -2.31 -1.97 14.78
C ASP A 353 -2.39 -2.45 16.23
N GLN A 354 -2.76 -1.54 17.15
CA GLN A 354 -2.81 -1.83 18.58
C GLN A 354 -3.86 -2.88 18.92
N GLY A 355 -5.01 -2.86 18.24
CA GLY A 355 -6.10 -3.82 18.46
C GLY A 355 -5.68 -5.22 18.05
N LEU A 356 -5.09 -5.37 16.85
CA LEU A 356 -4.55 -6.64 16.38
C LEU A 356 -3.43 -7.14 17.29
N ARG A 357 -2.51 -6.27 17.69
CA ARG A 357 -1.43 -6.64 18.61
C ARG A 357 -1.97 -7.17 19.94
N ALA A 358 -2.90 -6.46 20.56
CA ALA A 358 -3.53 -6.90 21.80
C ALA A 358 -4.20 -8.27 21.64
N GLN A 359 -4.94 -8.49 20.54
CA GLN A 359 -5.57 -9.78 20.25
C GLN A 359 -4.55 -10.92 20.13
N LEU A 360 -3.44 -10.70 19.42
CA LEU A 360 -2.40 -11.74 19.25
C LEU A 360 -1.71 -12.07 20.56
N VAL A 361 -1.39 -11.06 21.38
CA VAL A 361 -0.77 -11.22 22.69
C VAL A 361 -1.71 -11.95 23.66
N ASP A 362 -2.96 -11.52 23.77
CA ASP A 362 -3.94 -12.13 24.66
C ASP A 362 -4.26 -13.57 24.26
N GLU A 363 -4.35 -13.86 22.95
CA GLU A 363 -4.55 -15.21 22.45
C GLU A 363 -3.36 -16.12 22.76
N ALA A 364 -2.12 -15.65 22.57
CA ALA A 364 -0.91 -16.39 22.94
C ALA A 364 -0.86 -16.68 24.44
N ALA A 365 -1.06 -15.65 25.27
CA ALA A 365 -1.05 -15.78 26.72
C ALA A 365 -2.15 -16.72 27.22
N SER A 366 -3.38 -16.57 26.70
CA SER A 366 -4.52 -17.43 27.12
C SER A 366 -4.35 -18.90 26.74
N LYS A 367 -3.66 -19.20 25.65
CA LYS A 367 -3.38 -20.57 25.20
C LYS A 367 -2.23 -21.23 25.97
N VAL A 368 -1.14 -20.50 26.20
CA VAL A 368 0.13 -21.06 26.71
C VAL A 368 0.25 -20.95 28.24
N ALA A 369 0.02 -19.76 28.82
CA ALA A 369 0.29 -19.53 30.24
C ALA A 369 -0.49 -20.45 31.20
N PRO A 370 -1.81 -20.72 31.03
CA PRO A 370 -2.53 -21.60 31.91
C PRO A 370 -2.06 -23.06 31.82
N LYS A 371 -1.69 -23.52 30.64
CA LYS A 371 -1.17 -24.89 30.46
C LYS A 371 0.21 -25.05 31.07
N PHE A 372 1.10 -24.05 30.86
CA PHE A 372 2.41 -24.06 31.47
C PHE A 372 2.30 -23.97 33.02
N SER A 373 1.46 -23.10 33.54
CA SER A 373 1.23 -22.98 35.01
C SER A 373 0.79 -24.31 35.62
N ARG A 374 -0.14 -25.02 34.99
CA ARG A 374 -0.56 -26.35 35.41
C ARG A 374 0.58 -27.36 35.36
N PHE A 375 1.32 -27.42 34.25
CA PHE A 375 2.45 -28.28 34.08
C PHE A 375 3.57 -28.00 35.12
N TYR A 376 3.88 -26.71 35.33
CA TYR A 376 4.85 -26.27 36.32
C TYR A 376 4.44 -26.65 37.75
N ALA A 377 3.20 -26.38 38.14
CA ALA A 377 2.67 -26.73 39.47
C ALA A 377 2.74 -28.26 39.75
N GLN A 378 2.50 -29.05 38.71
CA GLN A 378 2.51 -30.51 38.81
C GLN A 378 3.92 -31.09 38.99
N PHE A 379 4.92 -30.54 38.29
CA PHE A 379 6.23 -31.16 38.16
C PHE A 379 7.39 -30.40 38.83
N SER A 380 7.23 -29.14 39.21
CA SER A 380 8.33 -28.34 39.81
C SER A 380 8.82 -28.88 41.17
N THR A 381 7.95 -29.49 41.93
CA THR A 381 8.28 -30.08 43.23
C THR A 381 8.74 -31.55 43.15
N VAL A 382 8.58 -32.18 41.98
CA VAL A 382 8.97 -33.57 41.76
C VAL A 382 10.48 -33.63 41.49
N PRO A 383 11.27 -34.46 42.22
CA PRO A 383 12.71 -34.53 42.00
C PRO A 383 13.03 -35.38 40.74
N PHE A 384 13.03 -34.72 39.56
CA PHE A 384 13.35 -35.33 38.28
C PHE A 384 14.83 -35.17 37.88
N SER A 385 15.62 -34.37 38.62
CA SER A 385 17.05 -34.20 38.41
C SER A 385 17.83 -34.24 39.71
N LYS A 386 18.90 -35.02 39.77
CA LYS A 386 19.71 -35.18 41.00
C LYS A 386 20.62 -33.98 41.29
N LYS A 387 21.15 -33.30 40.24
CA LYS A 387 22.16 -32.26 40.44
C LYS A 387 21.63 -30.84 40.10
N ASN A 388 20.91 -30.63 38.99
CA ASN A 388 20.62 -29.32 38.47
C ASN A 388 19.14 -29.17 38.04
N GLN A 389 18.19 -29.32 38.97
CA GLN A 389 16.77 -29.12 38.64
C GLN A 389 16.44 -27.68 38.24
N ALA A 390 17.10 -26.71 38.89
CA ALA A 390 16.93 -25.29 38.58
C ALA A 390 17.22 -24.93 37.12
N LYS A 391 18.15 -25.60 36.47
CA LYS A 391 18.47 -25.42 35.06
C LYS A 391 17.25 -25.68 34.13
N TYR A 392 16.41 -26.65 34.50
CA TYR A 392 15.21 -27.00 33.73
C TYR A 392 13.99 -26.16 34.10
N LEU A 393 13.89 -25.70 35.37
CA LEU A 393 12.87 -24.78 35.88
C LEU A 393 13.29 -23.32 35.66
N ARG A 394 13.78 -23.00 34.46
CA ARG A 394 14.34 -21.70 34.09
C ARG A 394 13.33 -20.57 34.19
N TYR A 395 12.08 -20.81 33.78
CA TYR A 395 11.00 -19.83 33.79
C TYR A 395 9.93 -20.20 34.81
N THR A 396 9.44 -19.21 35.53
CA THR A 396 8.22 -19.30 36.31
C THR A 396 6.99 -19.06 35.42
N PRO A 397 5.77 -19.40 35.89
CA PRO A 397 4.56 -19.05 35.14
C PRO A 397 4.44 -17.57 34.83
N ASP A 398 4.82 -16.68 35.75
CA ASP A 398 4.78 -15.23 35.59
C ASP A 398 5.81 -14.76 34.53
N ASP A 399 7.00 -15.39 34.48
CA ASP A 399 8.00 -15.12 33.46
C ASP A 399 7.49 -15.49 32.07
N VAL A 400 6.83 -16.64 31.95
CA VAL A 400 6.26 -17.07 30.66
C VAL A 400 5.17 -16.11 30.20
N GLU A 401 4.25 -15.71 31.09
CA GLU A 401 3.21 -14.75 30.74
C GLU A 401 3.81 -13.40 30.33
N ARG A 402 4.82 -12.90 31.04
CA ARG A 402 5.53 -11.67 30.71
C ARG A 402 6.19 -11.75 29.33
N LEU A 403 6.94 -12.83 29.05
CA LEU A 403 7.60 -13.02 27.76
C LEU A 403 6.61 -13.08 26.58
N LEU A 404 5.44 -13.67 26.78
CA LEU A 404 4.38 -13.69 25.77
C LEU A 404 3.79 -12.28 25.53
N ARG A 405 3.66 -11.48 26.60
CA ARG A 405 3.12 -10.11 26.52
C ARG A 405 4.11 -9.10 25.94
N ASP A 406 5.42 -9.34 26.08
CA ASP A 406 6.49 -8.48 25.57
C ASP A 406 6.75 -8.66 24.05
N ALA A 407 6.04 -9.60 23.38
CA ALA A 407 6.19 -9.82 21.95
C ALA A 407 5.71 -8.61 21.12
N TYR A 408 6.25 -8.47 19.90
CA TYR A 408 5.89 -7.46 18.89
C TYR A 408 6.26 -6.00 19.22
N GLY A 409 7.23 -5.80 20.12
CA GLY A 409 7.70 -4.45 20.49
C GLY A 409 8.55 -3.75 19.43
N GLY A 410 9.01 -4.45 18.40
CA GLY A 410 9.93 -3.90 17.38
C GLY A 410 11.30 -3.52 17.94
N VAL A 411 11.74 -4.16 19.01
CA VAL A 411 13.01 -3.88 19.69
C VAL A 411 14.17 -4.38 18.85
N THR A 412 15.18 -3.54 18.62
CA THR A 412 16.40 -3.92 17.90
C THR A 412 17.23 -4.95 18.69
N VAL A 413 17.94 -5.83 17.98
CA VAL A 413 18.79 -6.90 18.53
C VAL A 413 19.73 -6.42 19.65
N ALA A 414 20.15 -5.14 19.62
CA ALA A 414 21.01 -4.52 20.64
C ALA A 414 20.36 -4.41 22.04
N GLN A 415 19.03 -4.43 22.13
CA GLN A 415 18.30 -4.33 23.41
C GLN A 415 17.94 -5.69 24.01
N VAL A 416 18.02 -6.78 23.23
CA VAL A 416 17.69 -8.14 23.68
C VAL A 416 18.93 -8.91 24.18
N ALA A 417 20.13 -8.45 23.87
CA ALA A 417 21.39 -9.10 24.21
C ALA A 417 21.98 -8.61 25.54
N SER A 418 21.22 -8.72 26.62
CA SER A 418 21.77 -8.63 27.98
C SER A 418 21.06 -9.60 28.91
N PRO A 419 21.44 -10.88 28.94
CA PRO A 419 21.38 -11.63 30.17
C PRO A 419 22.72 -11.45 30.87
N GLU A 420 22.72 -10.70 31.98
CA GLU A 420 23.75 -10.85 33.01
C GLU A 420 23.75 -12.29 33.50
N HIS A 421 24.60 -13.12 32.93
CA HIS A 421 25.16 -14.28 33.59
C HIS A 421 26.54 -14.54 32.98
N ALA A 422 27.52 -14.07 33.71
CA ALA A 422 28.92 -14.51 33.57
C ALA A 422 28.94 -16.02 33.83
N ASP A 423 29.25 -16.79 32.83
CA ASP A 423 29.61 -18.18 32.96
C ASP A 423 31.07 -18.21 33.49
N ASP A 424 31.19 -18.44 34.77
CA ASP A 424 32.39 -18.93 35.41
C ASP A 424 32.29 -20.46 35.50
N ASP A 425 32.67 -21.13 34.41
CA ASP A 425 32.81 -22.60 34.37
C ASP A 425 34.26 -22.93 34.00
N SER A 426 35.12 -22.85 35.02
CA SER A 426 36.35 -23.63 35.06
C SER A 426 36.08 -24.90 35.90
N ASP A 427 35.65 -25.99 35.27
CA ASP A 427 35.66 -27.31 35.87
C ASP A 427 36.79 -28.12 35.26
N ASP A 428 37.91 -28.16 36.02
CA ASP A 428 38.96 -29.17 35.89
C ASP A 428 38.39 -30.54 36.24
N ASP A 429 38.26 -31.41 35.23
CA ASP A 429 38.17 -32.87 35.44
C ASP A 429 39.50 -33.47 35.79
N GLU A 430 39.79 -33.64 37.06
CA GLU A 430 40.80 -34.60 37.48
C GLU A 430 40.17 -35.93 37.93
N ILE A 431 40.61 -36.95 37.21
CA ILE A 431 40.37 -38.38 37.41
C ILE A 431 41.07 -38.85 38.69
N SER A 432 40.37 -39.50 39.58
CA SER A 432 40.84 -40.63 40.36
C SER A 432 39.67 -41.44 40.92
#